data_6f014154e9b00d797a46a0a3b39a1311
#
_entry.id   6f014154e9b00d797a46a0a3b39a1311
#
_cell.length_a   1.000
_cell.length_b   1.000
_cell.length_c   1.000
_cell.angle_alpha   90.00
_cell.angle_beta   90.00
_cell.angle_gamma   90.00
#
_symmetry.space_group_name_H-M   'P 1'
#
loop_
_entity.id
_entity.type
_entity.pdbx_description
1 polymer ?
#
loop_
_entity_poly.entity_id
_entity_poly.type
_entity_poly.pdbx_seq_one_letter_code
_entity_poly.pdbx_strand_id
1 'polypeptide(L)'
;MRLAVRSAGFVITSFLVLAGSAQAQLRDHPPSSPRAWAVQPSAEARVDQSTSQAPNRSADFLFGRPKGSIGIRADWVFATAGSDIFDFVTRHLTLDKKDFNAPGFAADVSIAIRERLDVQGGFQMSRLSRPSEYRDYVDNRLQPIEQTTSLSTRHIVGSIRYALRPKGQEISRLAWIPSRIVPYVGAGGGLVFYEFRQSGDFVDFQDLGVFPDTFLSSGKTPTAHVFGGVDVKLYRVLYGTVQGRYTKAAAKLGSDFIDFDPIDLSGFRVSAGINVLF
;
A
#
# COMPACT_ATOMS: atom_id res chain seq x y z
N MET A 1 -9.12 -30.71 33.62
CA MET A 1 -10.01 -30.24 32.55
C MET A 1 -9.14 -29.84 31.35
N ARG A 2 -9.29 -30.55 30.22
CA ARG A 2 -8.30 -30.60 29.15
C ARG A 2 -8.40 -29.38 28.23
N LEU A 3 -7.28 -28.68 28.02
CA LEU A 3 -7.11 -27.64 27.00
C LEU A 3 -7.07 -28.30 25.60
N ALA A 4 -7.94 -27.87 24.72
CA ALA A 4 -7.85 -28.18 23.29
C ALA A 4 -7.24 -26.99 22.52
N VAL A 5 -6.00 -27.17 22.09
CA VAL A 5 -5.32 -26.25 21.16
C VAL A 5 -5.87 -26.50 19.76
N ARG A 6 -6.55 -25.53 19.16
CA ARG A 6 -6.91 -25.53 17.73
C ARG A 6 -5.86 -24.75 16.96
N SER A 7 -5.07 -25.47 16.16
CA SER A 7 -4.17 -24.92 15.17
C SER A 7 -4.94 -24.35 13.98
N ALA A 8 -4.80 -23.05 13.73
CA ALA A 8 -5.28 -22.42 12.51
C ALA A 8 -4.28 -22.66 11.38
N GLY A 9 -4.68 -23.46 10.41
CA GLY A 9 -3.90 -23.71 9.19
C GLY A 9 -3.92 -22.49 8.28
N PHE A 10 -2.73 -22.05 7.92
CA PHE A 10 -2.48 -20.97 6.97
C PHE A 10 -2.51 -21.58 5.55
N VAL A 11 -3.54 -21.28 4.77
CA VAL A 11 -3.62 -21.67 3.35
C VAL A 11 -2.93 -20.60 2.51
N ILE A 12 -1.75 -20.93 2.01
CA ILE A 12 -1.06 -20.13 1.00
C ILE A 12 -1.58 -20.58 -0.38
N THR A 13 -2.39 -19.75 -1.01
CA THR A 13 -2.82 -19.96 -2.39
C THR A 13 -1.74 -19.47 -3.33
N SER A 14 -1.01 -20.42 -3.95
CA SER A 14 0.01 -20.15 -4.97
C SER A 14 -0.67 -19.74 -6.28
N PHE A 15 -0.40 -18.54 -6.75
CA PHE A 15 -0.72 -18.11 -8.11
C PHE A 15 0.34 -18.68 -9.08
N LEU A 16 -0.09 -19.67 -9.87
CA LEU A 16 0.69 -20.25 -10.96
C LEU A 16 0.52 -19.38 -12.22
N VAL A 17 1.61 -18.72 -12.66
CA VAL A 17 1.64 -18.03 -13.95
C VAL A 17 2.01 -19.04 -15.02
N LEU A 18 1.08 -19.34 -15.92
CA LEU A 18 1.32 -20.14 -17.12
C LEU A 18 2.13 -19.32 -18.13
N ALA A 19 3.36 -19.73 -18.35
CA ALA A 19 4.17 -19.31 -19.49
C ALA A 19 3.86 -20.22 -20.68
N GLY A 20 3.22 -19.66 -21.70
CA GLY A 20 2.97 -20.36 -22.96
C GLY A 20 4.23 -20.51 -23.78
N SER A 21 4.65 -21.73 -24.04
CA SER A 21 5.73 -22.11 -24.94
C SER A 21 5.20 -22.14 -26.39
N ALA A 22 5.70 -21.26 -27.24
CA ALA A 22 5.53 -21.34 -28.67
C ALA A 22 6.52 -22.34 -29.28
N GLN A 23 6.00 -23.43 -29.81
CA GLN A 23 6.77 -24.41 -30.60
C GLN A 23 6.90 -23.89 -32.04
N ALA A 24 8.14 -23.68 -32.49
CA ALA A 24 8.45 -23.45 -33.89
C ALA A 24 8.48 -24.79 -34.63
N GLN A 25 7.63 -24.95 -35.63
CA GLN A 25 7.68 -26.09 -36.56
C GLN A 25 8.79 -25.89 -37.58
N LEU A 26 9.76 -26.83 -37.59
CA LEU A 26 10.69 -27.01 -38.71
C LEU A 26 9.93 -27.56 -39.92
N ARG A 27 9.99 -26.90 -41.06
CA ARG A 27 9.65 -27.47 -42.37
C ARG A 27 10.92 -27.79 -43.13
N ASP A 28 11.12 -29.08 -43.35
CA ASP A 28 12.11 -29.62 -44.27
C ASP A 28 11.77 -29.25 -45.70
N HIS A 29 12.77 -28.75 -46.43
CA HIS A 29 12.74 -28.68 -47.91
C HIS A 29 14.01 -29.37 -48.48
N PRO A 30 13.82 -30.20 -49.54
CA PRO A 30 14.91 -30.93 -50.16
C PRO A 30 15.78 -30.07 -51.09
N PRO A 31 16.99 -30.53 -51.39
CA PRO A 31 17.94 -29.79 -52.19
C PRO A 31 17.69 -30.00 -53.69
N SER A 32 17.71 -28.95 -54.48
CA SER A 32 17.78 -29.02 -55.93
C SER A 32 19.00 -28.23 -56.44
N SER A 33 19.69 -28.91 -57.28
CA SER A 33 20.97 -28.76 -57.97
C SER A 33 21.23 -27.41 -58.71
N PRO A 34 22.50 -27.22 -59.15
CA PRO A 34 23.05 -25.95 -59.58
C PRO A 34 22.81 -25.68 -61.07
N ARG A 35 22.51 -24.46 -61.41
CA ARG A 35 22.66 -23.93 -62.79
C ARG A 35 23.49 -22.64 -62.85
N ALA A 36 24.35 -22.71 -63.84
CA ALA A 36 25.43 -21.78 -64.16
C ALA A 36 24.99 -20.34 -64.51
N TRP A 37 25.83 -19.42 -64.09
CA TRP A 37 26.31 -18.13 -64.61
C TRP A 37 25.55 -17.50 -65.81
N ALA A 38 25.03 -16.33 -65.56
CA ALA A 38 24.93 -15.28 -66.56
C ALA A 38 25.29 -13.95 -65.87
N VAL A 39 26.42 -13.40 -66.34
CA VAL A 39 26.87 -12.05 -66.00
C VAL A 39 25.95 -11.07 -66.74
N GLN A 40 25.29 -10.17 -66.03
CA GLN A 40 24.72 -8.94 -66.58
C GLN A 40 25.21 -7.73 -65.80
N PRO A 41 25.47 -6.63 -66.52
CA PRO A 41 26.14 -5.44 -65.97
C PRO A 41 25.14 -4.53 -65.21
N SER A 42 25.64 -3.96 -64.16
CA SER A 42 25.37 -2.67 -63.53
C SER A 42 24.04 -1.99 -63.84
N ALA A 43 23.08 -2.22 -62.94
CA ALA A 43 22.11 -1.18 -62.62
C ALA A 43 22.48 -0.60 -61.26
N GLU A 44 22.74 0.68 -61.23
CA GLU A 44 23.00 1.45 -60.00
C GLU A 44 21.90 1.16 -58.99
N ALA A 45 22.23 0.38 -57.95
CA ALA A 45 21.40 0.25 -56.82
C ALA A 45 21.35 1.61 -56.10
N ARG A 46 20.30 2.38 -56.37
CA ARG A 46 19.85 3.40 -55.43
C ARG A 46 19.70 2.72 -54.09
N VAL A 47 20.66 2.94 -53.23
CA VAL A 47 20.52 2.68 -51.80
C VAL A 47 19.43 3.63 -51.32
N ASP A 48 18.17 3.12 -51.30
CA ASP A 48 17.13 3.72 -50.50
C ASP A 48 17.57 3.59 -49.04
N GLN A 49 18.29 4.61 -48.60
CA GLN A 49 18.47 4.89 -47.18
C GLN A 49 17.10 5.35 -46.66
N SER A 50 16.15 4.44 -46.60
CA SER A 50 15.09 4.57 -45.64
C SER A 50 15.73 4.43 -44.25
N THR A 51 16.32 5.53 -43.82
CA THR A 51 16.63 5.76 -42.40
C THR A 51 15.32 5.59 -41.66
N SER A 52 15.02 4.36 -41.22
CA SER A 52 14.10 4.17 -40.14
C SER A 52 14.72 4.93 -38.97
N GLN A 53 14.37 6.20 -38.82
CA GLN A 53 14.59 6.95 -37.60
C GLN A 53 13.86 6.18 -36.54
N ALA A 54 14.59 5.28 -35.88
CA ALA A 54 14.17 4.79 -34.59
C ALA A 54 13.81 6.03 -33.76
N PRO A 55 12.62 6.08 -33.14
CA PRO A 55 12.19 7.24 -32.37
C PRO A 55 13.34 7.60 -31.44
N ASN A 56 13.79 8.83 -31.54
CA ASN A 56 14.94 9.40 -30.83
C ASN A 56 14.60 9.27 -29.30
N ARG A 57 14.83 8.08 -28.73
CA ARG A 57 14.77 7.86 -27.30
C ARG A 57 15.95 8.63 -26.74
N SER A 58 15.71 9.89 -26.38
CA SER A 58 16.64 10.66 -25.57
C SER A 58 17.19 9.74 -24.50
N ALA A 59 18.50 9.60 -24.44
CA ALA A 59 19.17 8.69 -23.53
C ALA A 59 18.68 8.99 -22.09
N ASP A 60 17.88 8.07 -21.56
CA ASP A 60 17.14 8.23 -20.31
C ASP A 60 18.06 7.84 -19.14
N PHE A 61 19.16 8.59 -18.99
CA PHE A 61 20.15 8.45 -17.93
C PHE A 61 20.09 9.61 -16.94
N LEU A 62 20.52 9.35 -15.72
CA LEU A 62 20.73 10.36 -14.67
C LEU A 62 22.23 10.63 -14.49
N PHE A 63 22.57 11.86 -14.13
CA PHE A 63 23.92 12.22 -13.74
C PHE A 63 24.22 11.68 -12.33
N GLY A 64 24.83 10.49 -12.29
CA GLY A 64 25.13 9.79 -11.05
C GLY A 64 23.93 9.02 -10.46
N ARG A 65 24.23 8.24 -9.44
CA ARG A 65 23.24 7.44 -8.71
C ARG A 65 22.42 8.31 -7.76
N PRO A 66 21.09 8.24 -7.77
CA PRO A 66 20.24 8.94 -6.80
C PRO A 66 20.57 8.55 -5.35
N LYS A 67 20.62 9.53 -4.48
CA LYS A 67 20.95 9.37 -3.05
C LYS A 67 19.71 9.10 -2.21
N GLY A 68 18.53 9.43 -2.71
CA GLY A 68 17.28 9.26 -2.00
C GLY A 68 16.04 9.49 -2.87
N SER A 69 14.88 9.47 -2.23
CA SER A 69 13.61 9.82 -2.85
C SER A 69 12.67 10.47 -1.86
N ILE A 70 11.75 11.28 -2.38
CA ILE A 70 10.61 11.82 -1.63
C ILE A 70 9.36 11.29 -2.30
N GLY A 71 8.43 10.75 -1.51
CA GLY A 71 7.20 10.15 -1.98
C GLY A 71 5.96 10.71 -1.32
N ILE A 72 4.87 10.74 -2.08
CA ILE A 72 3.52 11.00 -1.59
C ILE A 72 2.58 9.94 -2.13
N ARG A 73 1.65 9.48 -1.29
CA ARG A 73 0.70 8.42 -1.65
C ARG A 73 -0.69 8.70 -1.09
N ALA A 74 -1.70 8.34 -1.85
CA ALA A 74 -3.04 8.15 -1.34
C ALA A 74 -3.16 6.70 -0.82
N ASP A 75 -3.88 6.53 0.27
CA ASP A 75 -4.03 5.27 0.95
C ASP A 75 -5.50 4.89 1.12
N TRP A 76 -5.77 3.58 1.16
CA TRP A 76 -6.99 3.01 1.69
C TRP A 76 -6.64 2.05 2.83
N VAL A 77 -7.18 2.33 4.02
CA VAL A 77 -6.95 1.55 5.24
C VAL A 77 -8.09 0.58 5.42
N PHE A 78 -7.77 -0.70 5.56
CA PHE A 78 -8.66 -1.77 5.99
C PHE A 78 -8.38 -2.03 7.47
N ALA A 79 -9.24 -1.54 8.34
CA ALA A 79 -9.09 -1.70 9.77
C ALA A 79 -9.34 -3.16 10.20
N THR A 80 -8.52 -3.70 11.10
CA THR A 80 -8.78 -5.00 11.71
C THR A 80 -9.99 -4.93 12.66
N ALA A 81 -10.12 -3.81 13.40
CA ALA A 81 -11.22 -3.53 14.34
C ALA A 81 -11.52 -4.74 15.25
N GLY A 82 -10.46 -5.27 15.88
CA GLY A 82 -10.52 -6.55 16.61
C GLY A 82 -10.69 -6.42 18.11
N SER A 83 -10.81 -5.21 18.68
CA SER A 83 -11.02 -5.02 20.12
C SER A 83 -12.51 -4.95 20.46
N ASP A 84 -12.80 -5.15 21.75
CA ASP A 84 -14.15 -5.19 22.34
C ASP A 84 -14.95 -3.89 22.10
N ILE A 85 -14.30 -2.73 22.09
CA ILE A 85 -14.95 -1.46 21.77
C ILE A 85 -15.58 -1.48 20.37
N PHE A 86 -14.90 -2.07 19.35
CA PHE A 86 -15.47 -2.22 18.03
C PHE A 86 -16.59 -3.26 18.00
N ASP A 87 -16.45 -4.34 18.78
CA ASP A 87 -17.50 -5.34 18.91
C ASP A 87 -18.74 -4.75 19.60
N PHE A 88 -18.56 -3.88 20.60
CA PHE A 88 -19.64 -3.13 21.24
C PHE A 88 -20.36 -2.22 20.24
N VAL A 89 -19.59 -1.38 19.53
CA VAL A 89 -20.12 -0.43 18.54
C VAL A 89 -20.89 -1.16 17.43
N THR A 90 -20.34 -2.23 16.86
CA THR A 90 -21.00 -2.98 15.78
C THR A 90 -22.19 -3.79 16.24
N ARG A 91 -22.28 -4.13 17.51
CA ARG A 91 -23.42 -4.86 18.10
C ARG A 91 -24.60 -3.95 18.37
N HIS A 92 -24.34 -2.77 18.93
CA HIS A 92 -25.40 -1.85 19.37
C HIS A 92 -25.79 -0.79 18.33
N LEU A 93 -24.87 -0.46 17.41
CA LEU A 93 -25.10 0.57 16.40
C LEU A 93 -25.24 -0.02 14.99
N THR A 94 -25.79 0.78 14.08
CA THR A 94 -25.95 0.43 12.66
C THR A 94 -24.62 0.48 11.88
N LEU A 95 -23.50 0.13 12.52
CA LEU A 95 -22.17 0.07 11.94
C LEU A 95 -21.71 -1.37 11.79
N ASP A 96 -20.93 -1.62 10.75
CA ASP A 96 -20.20 -2.87 10.53
C ASP A 96 -18.69 -2.64 10.65
N LYS A 97 -17.89 -3.72 10.83
CA LYS A 97 -16.41 -3.62 10.88
C LYS A 97 -15.81 -2.94 9.64
N LYS A 98 -16.43 -3.11 8.47
CA LYS A 98 -16.00 -2.46 7.22
C LYS A 98 -16.14 -0.93 7.22
N ASP A 99 -17.03 -0.38 8.07
CA ASP A 99 -17.26 1.06 8.16
C ASP A 99 -16.13 1.79 8.89
N PHE A 100 -15.23 1.04 9.55
CA PHE A 100 -13.97 1.54 10.09
C PHE A 100 -12.86 1.63 9.05
N ASN A 101 -13.09 1.21 7.81
CA ASN A 101 -12.17 1.46 6.71
C ASN A 101 -12.16 2.95 6.37
N ALA A 102 -10.97 3.47 6.09
CA ALA A 102 -10.78 4.91 5.91
C ALA A 102 -9.85 5.26 4.76
N PRO A 103 -10.12 6.36 4.05
CA PRO A 103 -9.10 6.96 3.20
C PRO A 103 -7.98 7.55 4.04
N GLY A 104 -6.80 7.61 3.48
CA GLY A 104 -5.62 8.16 4.11
C GLY A 104 -4.64 8.78 3.13
N PHE A 105 -3.60 9.32 3.70
CA PHE A 105 -2.49 9.95 2.99
C PHE A 105 -1.18 9.54 3.65
N ALA A 106 -0.13 9.36 2.84
CA ALA A 106 1.22 9.11 3.30
C ALA A 106 2.23 9.99 2.57
N ALA A 107 3.26 10.40 3.29
CA ALA A 107 4.45 11.05 2.76
C ALA A 107 5.69 10.40 3.37
N ASP A 108 6.74 10.24 2.58
CA ASP A 108 7.98 9.66 3.05
C ASP A 108 9.21 10.22 2.35
N VAL A 109 10.31 10.14 3.06
CA VAL A 109 11.64 10.44 2.55
C VAL A 109 12.50 9.19 2.76
N SER A 110 13.20 8.77 1.73
CA SER A 110 14.15 7.66 1.81
C SER A 110 15.55 8.08 1.43
N ILE A 111 16.54 7.49 2.10
CA ILE A 111 17.96 7.71 1.85
C ILE A 111 18.60 6.36 1.54
N ALA A 112 19.30 6.28 0.42
CA ALA A 112 19.99 5.08 -0.02
C ALA A 112 21.28 4.88 0.82
N ILE A 113 21.33 3.80 1.62
CA ILE A 113 22.51 3.41 2.39
C ILE A 113 23.42 2.49 1.55
N ARG A 114 22.80 1.61 0.76
CA ARG A 114 23.48 0.69 -0.16
C ARG A 114 22.70 0.63 -1.47
N GLU A 115 23.19 -0.14 -2.44
CA GLU A 115 22.54 -0.29 -3.75
C GLU A 115 21.07 -0.68 -3.67
N ARG A 116 20.74 -1.56 -2.74
CA ARG A 116 19.40 -2.13 -2.57
C ARG A 116 18.77 -1.79 -1.23
N LEU A 117 19.48 -1.07 -0.35
CA LEU A 117 19.04 -0.82 1.01
C LEU A 117 18.82 0.68 1.23
N ASP A 118 17.59 1.04 1.65
CA ASP A 118 17.21 2.39 2.05
C ASP A 118 16.76 2.42 3.49
N VAL A 119 17.03 3.54 4.13
CA VAL A 119 16.35 3.96 5.36
C VAL A 119 15.28 4.98 4.97
N GLN A 120 14.08 4.78 5.48
CA GLN A 120 12.91 5.59 5.15
C GLN A 120 12.28 6.14 6.42
N GLY A 121 12.04 7.46 6.45
CA GLY A 121 11.19 8.13 7.43
C GLY A 121 9.85 8.48 6.78
N GLY A 122 8.74 8.28 7.48
CA GLY A 122 7.41 8.51 6.91
C GLY A 122 6.40 9.05 7.90
N PHE A 123 5.45 9.78 7.35
CA PHE A 123 4.25 10.25 8.00
C PHE A 123 3.03 9.67 7.28
N GLN A 124 2.04 9.21 8.04
CA GLN A 124 0.78 8.68 7.48
C GLN A 124 -0.37 9.18 8.33
N MET A 125 -1.49 9.46 7.70
CA MET A 125 -2.72 9.84 8.40
C MET A 125 -3.92 9.18 7.76
N SER A 126 -4.92 8.90 8.58
CA SER A 126 -6.25 8.49 8.11
C SER A 126 -7.31 9.03 9.07
N ARG A 127 -8.48 9.28 8.53
CA ARG A 127 -9.63 9.76 9.32
C ARG A 127 -10.91 9.17 8.74
N LEU A 128 -11.77 8.75 9.66
CA LEU A 128 -13.15 8.40 9.36
C LEU A 128 -14.09 9.14 10.31
N SER A 129 -15.33 9.31 9.87
CA SER A 129 -16.46 9.77 10.68
C SER A 129 -17.70 9.09 10.10
N ARG A 130 -18.46 8.40 10.95
CA ARG A 130 -19.61 7.60 10.54
C ARG A 130 -20.82 7.93 11.43
N PRO A 131 -21.88 8.49 10.87
CA PRO A 131 -23.15 8.57 11.57
C PRO A 131 -23.73 7.15 11.70
N SER A 132 -24.42 6.90 12.78
CA SER A 132 -25.05 5.63 13.11
C SER A 132 -26.21 5.82 14.08
N GLU A 133 -27.07 4.83 14.18
CA GLU A 133 -28.23 4.77 15.06
C GLU A 133 -28.12 3.52 15.94
N TYR A 134 -28.77 3.57 17.11
CA TYR A 134 -28.96 2.35 17.89
C TYR A 134 -29.88 1.38 17.18
N ARG A 135 -29.54 0.06 17.18
CA ARG A 135 -30.32 -0.98 16.49
C ARG A 135 -31.63 -1.30 17.18
N ASP A 136 -31.58 -1.37 18.51
CA ASP A 136 -32.66 -1.97 19.32
C ASP A 136 -33.35 -0.93 20.23
N TYR A 137 -32.99 0.35 20.10
CA TYR A 137 -33.50 1.41 20.96
C TYR A 137 -34.00 2.60 20.15
N VAL A 138 -35.07 3.20 20.65
CA VAL A 138 -35.64 4.47 20.16
C VAL A 138 -35.86 5.41 21.33
N ASP A 139 -35.92 6.71 21.07
CA ASP A 139 -36.23 7.69 22.10
C ASP A 139 -37.70 7.63 22.54
N ASN A 140 -38.07 8.43 23.56
CA ASN A 140 -39.44 8.52 24.09
C ASN A 140 -40.47 9.01 23.05
N ARG A 141 -40.05 9.49 21.88
CA ARG A 141 -40.86 9.92 20.75
C ARG A 141 -40.88 8.97 19.59
N LEU A 142 -40.31 7.75 19.79
CA LEU A 142 -40.11 6.71 18.78
C LEU A 142 -39.20 7.19 17.61
N GLN A 143 -38.26 8.13 17.89
CA GLN A 143 -37.25 8.55 16.92
C GLN A 143 -35.97 7.73 17.10
N PRO A 144 -35.16 7.53 16.03
CA PRO A 144 -33.86 6.91 16.14
C PRO A 144 -32.94 7.66 17.10
N ILE A 145 -32.15 6.94 17.87
CA ILE A 145 -31.11 7.50 18.74
C ILE A 145 -29.83 7.56 17.92
N GLU A 146 -29.45 8.76 17.51
CA GLU A 146 -28.36 8.99 16.56
C GLU A 146 -27.06 9.34 17.26
N GLN A 147 -25.96 8.79 16.76
CA GLN A 147 -24.61 9.19 17.18
C GLN A 147 -23.62 9.10 16.02
N THR A 148 -22.49 9.77 16.17
CA THR A 148 -21.40 9.79 15.21
C THR A 148 -20.15 9.20 15.85
N THR A 149 -19.60 8.13 15.26
CA THR A 149 -18.32 7.56 15.63
C THR A 149 -17.22 8.07 14.70
N SER A 150 -16.16 8.60 15.27
CA SER A 150 -15.00 9.13 14.52
C SER A 150 -13.71 8.49 15.01
N LEU A 151 -12.83 8.14 14.08
CA LEU A 151 -11.49 7.65 14.39
C LEU A 151 -10.47 8.37 13.49
N SER A 152 -9.49 9.00 14.11
CA SER A 152 -8.36 9.63 13.44
C SER A 152 -7.06 8.98 13.90
N THR A 153 -6.18 8.64 12.96
CA THR A 153 -4.86 8.12 13.26
C THR A 153 -3.76 8.88 12.51
N ARG A 154 -2.64 9.13 13.19
CA ARG A 154 -1.44 9.76 12.63
C ARG A 154 -0.25 8.92 13.02
N HIS A 155 0.54 8.47 12.05
CA HIS A 155 1.72 7.64 12.28
C HIS A 155 2.99 8.41 11.92
N ILE A 156 4.00 8.33 12.78
CA ILE A 156 5.37 8.74 12.49
C ILE A 156 6.21 7.47 12.56
N VAL A 157 6.82 7.10 11.44
CA VAL A 157 7.45 5.79 11.28
C VAL A 157 8.86 5.88 10.71
N GLY A 158 9.73 4.98 11.17
CA GLY A 158 11.02 4.68 10.56
C GLY A 158 11.03 3.27 10.00
N SER A 159 11.67 3.05 8.86
CA SER A 159 11.64 1.76 8.17
C SER A 159 12.96 1.50 7.46
N ILE A 160 13.25 0.22 7.28
CA ILE A 160 14.27 -0.27 6.36
C ILE A 160 13.55 -0.86 5.15
N ARG A 161 13.96 -0.43 3.96
CA ARG A 161 13.43 -0.89 2.67
C ARG A 161 14.52 -1.59 1.89
N TYR A 162 14.23 -2.78 1.39
CA TYR A 162 15.14 -3.58 0.57
C TYR A 162 14.56 -3.77 -0.85
N ALA A 163 15.28 -3.29 -1.87
CA ALA A 163 14.94 -3.51 -3.26
C ALA A 163 15.33 -4.93 -3.70
N LEU A 164 14.37 -5.72 -4.15
CA LEU A 164 14.58 -7.10 -4.60
C LEU A 164 15.36 -7.17 -5.91
N ARG A 165 15.34 -6.08 -6.70
CA ARG A 165 16.14 -5.90 -7.91
C ARG A 165 17.00 -4.65 -7.81
N PRO A 166 18.09 -4.54 -8.57
CA PRO A 166 18.86 -3.31 -8.66
C PRO A 166 17.97 -2.14 -9.09
N LYS A 167 18.12 -0.99 -8.44
CA LYS A 167 17.36 0.23 -8.77
C LYS A 167 17.78 0.85 -10.10
N GLY A 168 18.95 0.47 -10.60
CA GLY A 168 19.50 0.90 -11.88
C GLY A 168 20.87 0.30 -12.09
N GLN A 169 21.48 0.67 -13.22
CA GLN A 169 22.80 0.21 -13.63
C GLN A 169 23.71 1.43 -13.84
N GLU A 170 24.88 1.38 -13.23
CA GLU A 170 25.94 2.36 -13.46
C GLU A 170 26.71 1.97 -14.74
N ILE A 171 26.69 2.86 -15.75
CA ILE A 171 27.44 2.68 -16.99
C ILE A 171 28.79 3.38 -16.90
N SER A 172 28.83 4.52 -16.21
CA SER A 172 30.05 5.27 -15.90
C SER A 172 29.84 6.08 -14.64
N ARG A 173 30.92 6.69 -14.10
CA ARG A 173 30.87 7.55 -12.90
C ARG A 173 29.82 8.66 -12.98
N LEU A 174 29.42 9.06 -14.20
CA LEU A 174 28.47 10.15 -14.46
C LEU A 174 27.19 9.70 -15.16
N ALA A 175 27.01 8.39 -15.44
CA ALA A 175 25.85 7.89 -16.16
C ALA A 175 25.24 6.69 -15.42
N TRP A 176 24.04 6.87 -14.90
CA TRP A 176 23.23 5.85 -14.24
C TRP A 176 21.89 5.71 -14.97
N ILE A 177 21.57 4.46 -15.36
CA ILE A 177 20.30 4.12 -16.01
C ILE A 177 19.34 3.54 -14.97
N PRO A 178 18.23 4.21 -14.66
CA PRO A 178 17.24 3.74 -13.71
C PRO A 178 16.49 2.51 -14.24
N SER A 179 16.26 1.50 -13.37
CA SER A 179 15.43 0.34 -13.67
C SER A 179 13.97 0.74 -13.86
N ARG A 180 13.29 0.08 -14.81
CA ARG A 180 11.88 0.37 -15.12
C ARG A 180 10.94 -0.08 -13.99
N ILE A 181 11.23 -1.22 -13.37
CA ILE A 181 10.41 -1.83 -12.32
C ILE A 181 11.31 -2.28 -11.19
N VAL A 182 11.05 -1.78 -9.99
CA VAL A 182 11.81 -2.08 -8.77
C VAL A 182 10.86 -2.60 -7.70
N PRO A 183 10.68 -3.93 -7.58
CA PRO A 183 9.96 -4.51 -6.46
C PRO A 183 10.79 -4.38 -5.18
N TYR A 184 10.11 -4.18 -4.06
CA TYR A 184 10.74 -3.99 -2.76
C TYR A 184 9.92 -4.56 -1.63
N VAL A 185 10.59 -4.84 -0.51
CA VAL A 185 10.00 -5.21 0.76
C VAL A 185 10.64 -4.39 1.87
N GLY A 186 9.98 -4.28 2.99
CA GLY A 186 10.53 -3.57 4.12
C GLY A 186 9.77 -3.83 5.41
N ALA A 187 10.39 -3.38 6.49
CA ALA A 187 9.82 -3.44 7.83
C ALA A 187 10.26 -2.21 8.64
N GLY A 188 9.50 -1.90 9.66
CA GLY A 188 9.84 -0.78 10.53
C GLY A 188 8.91 -0.67 11.73
N GLY A 189 9.04 0.46 12.41
CA GLY A 189 8.23 0.79 13.55
C GLY A 189 8.16 2.29 13.76
N GLY A 190 7.42 2.69 14.78
CA GLY A 190 7.24 4.10 15.09
C GLY A 190 6.20 4.32 16.16
N LEU A 191 5.52 5.45 16.07
CA LEU A 191 4.45 5.83 16.96
C LEU A 191 3.19 6.11 16.15
N VAL A 192 2.05 5.67 16.66
CA VAL A 192 0.73 6.08 16.21
C VAL A 192 0.08 6.94 17.29
N PHE A 193 -0.43 8.08 16.88
CA PHE A 193 -1.31 8.95 17.65
C PHE A 193 -2.72 8.70 17.17
N TYR A 194 -3.64 8.48 18.08
CA TYR A 194 -5.05 8.22 17.75
C TYR A 194 -5.97 9.17 18.51
N GLU A 195 -7.14 9.38 17.94
CA GLU A 195 -8.28 10.03 18.55
C GLU A 195 -9.54 9.26 18.14
N PHE A 196 -10.19 8.65 19.13
CA PHE A 196 -11.46 7.97 19.00
C PHE A 196 -12.53 8.80 19.72
N ARG A 197 -13.60 9.14 19.02
CA ARG A 197 -14.67 9.98 19.54
C ARG A 197 -16.03 9.40 19.15
N GLN A 198 -16.94 9.40 20.13
CA GLN A 198 -18.35 9.15 19.90
C GLN A 198 -19.14 10.34 20.44
N SER A 199 -20.02 10.92 19.61
CA SER A 199 -20.83 12.09 19.97
C SER A 199 -22.25 11.92 19.47
N GLY A 200 -23.22 12.35 20.26
CA GLY A 200 -24.65 12.23 19.97
C GLY A 200 -25.44 11.80 21.18
N ASP A 201 -26.52 11.09 20.95
CA ASP A 201 -27.39 10.59 22.00
C ASP A 201 -26.99 9.16 22.39
N PHE A 202 -26.95 8.91 23.70
CA PHE A 202 -26.56 7.62 24.29
C PHE A 202 -27.69 7.06 25.12
N VAL A 203 -27.71 5.73 25.23
CA VAL A 203 -28.67 4.99 26.07
C VAL A 203 -27.99 4.57 27.35
N ASP A 204 -28.54 4.95 28.51
CA ASP A 204 -28.17 4.34 29.75
C ASP A 204 -28.86 2.96 29.84
N PHE A 205 -28.08 1.87 29.89
CA PHE A 205 -28.61 0.52 29.93
C PHE A 205 -29.21 0.13 31.29
N GLN A 206 -29.10 0.99 32.32
CA GLN A 206 -29.69 0.72 33.66
C GLN A 206 -31.15 1.18 33.70
N ASP A 207 -31.45 2.34 33.17
CA ASP A 207 -32.80 2.94 33.24
C ASP A 207 -33.44 3.22 31.87
N LEU A 208 -32.71 2.93 30.79
CA LEU A 208 -33.07 3.20 29.39
C LEU A 208 -33.26 4.71 29.09
N GLY A 209 -32.69 5.57 29.91
CA GLY A 209 -32.65 7.01 29.69
C GLY A 209 -31.79 7.36 28.50
N VAL A 210 -32.25 8.32 27.68
CA VAL A 210 -31.46 8.86 26.56
C VAL A 210 -30.87 10.21 26.97
N PHE A 211 -29.57 10.36 26.82
CA PHE A 211 -28.85 11.57 27.17
C PHE A 211 -27.83 11.96 26.09
N PRO A 212 -27.66 13.25 25.76
CA PRO A 212 -26.62 13.70 24.86
C PRO A 212 -25.26 13.75 25.57
N ASP A 213 -24.22 13.22 24.91
CA ASP A 213 -22.83 13.26 25.43
C ASP A 213 -21.78 13.17 24.32
N THR A 214 -20.52 13.34 24.71
CA THR A 214 -19.36 13.15 23.84
C THR A 214 -18.26 12.41 24.60
N PHE A 215 -18.04 11.16 24.25
CA PHE A 215 -16.95 10.34 24.74
C PHE A 215 -15.72 10.49 23.87
N LEU A 216 -14.55 10.72 24.47
CA LEU A 216 -13.30 10.98 23.79
C LEU A 216 -12.18 10.15 24.38
N SER A 217 -11.48 9.42 23.55
CA SER A 217 -10.22 8.79 23.91
C SER A 217 -9.13 9.20 22.91
N SER A 218 -8.03 9.71 23.41
CA SER A 218 -6.87 10.04 22.61
C SER A 218 -5.58 9.57 23.28
N GLY A 219 -4.59 9.25 22.47
CA GLY A 219 -3.32 8.76 23.01
C GLY A 219 -2.30 8.47 21.94
N LYS A 220 -1.21 7.85 22.39
CA LYS A 220 -0.12 7.39 21.52
C LYS A 220 0.32 5.99 21.94
N THR A 221 0.74 5.19 20.97
CA THR A 221 1.27 3.85 21.21
C THR A 221 2.36 3.50 20.19
N PRO A 222 3.32 2.63 20.54
CA PRO A 222 4.26 2.10 19.58
C PRO A 222 3.53 1.27 18.51
N THR A 223 4.10 1.26 17.31
CA THR A 223 3.61 0.48 16.18
C THR A 223 4.74 -0.23 15.48
N ALA A 224 4.47 -1.42 14.96
CA ALA A 224 5.35 -2.16 14.07
C ALA A 224 4.61 -2.42 12.74
N HIS A 225 5.37 -2.45 11.64
CA HIS A 225 4.79 -2.70 10.33
C HIS A 225 5.74 -3.43 9.40
N VAL A 226 5.13 -4.15 8.46
CA VAL A 226 5.83 -4.75 7.32
C VAL A 226 5.14 -4.28 6.04
N PHE A 227 5.90 -4.14 4.97
CA PHE A 227 5.36 -3.68 3.71
C PHE A 227 6.08 -4.28 2.51
N GLY A 228 5.39 -4.29 1.39
CA GLY A 228 5.94 -4.66 0.10
C GLY A 228 5.27 -3.85 -1.00
N GLY A 229 5.99 -3.64 -2.09
CA GLY A 229 5.45 -2.84 -3.18
C GLY A 229 6.33 -2.89 -4.42
N VAL A 230 5.96 -2.07 -5.37
CA VAL A 230 6.68 -1.92 -6.62
C VAL A 230 6.74 -0.45 -7.02
N ASP A 231 7.93 0.00 -7.41
CA ASP A 231 8.14 1.27 -8.08
C ASP A 231 8.25 1.04 -9.59
N VAL A 232 7.50 1.80 -10.35
CA VAL A 232 7.46 1.76 -11.81
C VAL A 232 7.93 3.12 -12.34
N LYS A 233 8.99 3.13 -13.14
CA LYS A 233 9.52 4.35 -13.73
C LYS A 233 8.50 4.97 -14.69
N LEU A 234 8.08 6.19 -14.41
CA LEU A 234 7.20 6.99 -15.26
C LEU A 234 8.00 7.93 -16.15
N TYR A 235 8.96 8.64 -15.56
CA TYR A 235 9.82 9.58 -16.25
C TYR A 235 11.18 9.62 -15.55
N ARG A 236 12.20 10.17 -16.08
CA ARG A 236 13.61 10.25 -15.62
C ARG A 236 13.82 9.98 -14.13
N VAL A 237 13.37 10.89 -13.27
CA VAL A 237 13.46 10.79 -11.78
C VAL A 237 12.13 10.46 -11.12
N LEU A 238 11.02 10.35 -11.88
CA LEU A 238 9.68 10.16 -11.37
C LEU A 238 9.27 8.69 -11.48
N TYR A 239 8.84 8.13 -10.36
CA TYR A 239 8.30 6.77 -10.25
C TYR A 239 6.86 6.81 -9.75
N GLY A 240 6.00 5.99 -10.34
CA GLY A 240 4.75 5.56 -9.73
C GLY A 240 5.04 4.45 -8.72
N THR A 241 4.34 4.43 -7.60
CA THR A 241 4.49 3.41 -6.58
C THR A 241 3.15 2.82 -6.19
N VAL A 242 3.12 1.49 -5.98
CA VAL A 242 2.01 0.78 -5.35
C VAL A 242 2.58 -0.03 -4.21
N GLN A 243 1.96 0.06 -3.03
CA GLN A 243 2.46 -0.58 -1.82
C GLN A 243 1.31 -1.18 -1.01
N GLY A 244 1.51 -2.40 -0.48
CA GLY A 244 0.72 -2.98 0.59
C GLY A 244 1.50 -2.92 1.89
N ARG A 245 0.83 -2.52 3.00
CA ARG A 245 1.44 -2.42 4.33
C ARG A 245 0.51 -3.03 5.36
N TYR A 246 1.02 -3.92 6.19
CA TYR A 246 0.35 -4.36 7.40
C TYR A 246 0.98 -3.68 8.62
N THR A 247 0.14 -3.10 9.45
CA THR A 247 0.54 -2.39 10.68
C THR A 247 -0.11 -3.06 11.87
N LYS A 248 0.65 -3.26 12.95
CA LYS A 248 0.14 -3.74 14.23
C LYS A 248 0.34 -2.67 15.29
N ALA A 249 -0.75 -2.30 15.98
CA ALA A 249 -0.74 -1.35 17.08
C ALA A 249 -1.97 -1.57 17.97
N ALA A 250 -1.81 -1.42 19.28
CA ALA A 250 -2.90 -1.40 20.24
C ALA A 250 -2.65 -0.32 21.28
N ALA A 251 -3.65 0.44 21.64
CA ALA A 251 -3.52 1.57 22.55
C ALA A 251 -4.54 1.46 23.70
N LYS A 252 -4.14 1.83 24.90
CA LYS A 252 -5.07 1.96 26.02
C LYS A 252 -6.04 3.11 25.74
N LEU A 253 -7.31 2.88 26.04
CA LEU A 253 -8.34 3.90 25.95
C LEU A 253 -8.28 4.87 27.16
N GLY A 254 -8.87 6.04 27.00
CA GLY A 254 -9.00 7.06 28.05
C GLY A 254 -10.06 6.70 29.09
N SER A 255 -10.24 7.60 30.08
CA SER A 255 -11.16 7.41 31.21
C SER A 255 -12.62 7.18 30.80
N ASP A 256 -13.04 7.72 29.67
CA ASP A 256 -14.42 7.59 29.17
C ASP A 256 -14.73 6.17 28.67
N PHE A 257 -13.71 5.33 28.52
CA PHE A 257 -13.78 3.94 28.03
C PHE A 257 -13.01 2.97 28.95
N ILE A 258 -13.08 3.18 30.27
CA ILE A 258 -12.23 2.49 31.26
C ILE A 258 -12.44 0.97 31.31
N ASP A 259 -13.63 0.50 30.97
CA ASP A 259 -14.00 -0.92 31.03
C ASP A 259 -13.68 -1.69 29.75
N PHE A 260 -13.12 -1.00 28.73
CA PHE A 260 -12.77 -1.62 27.47
C PHE A 260 -11.28 -2.01 27.39
N ASP A 261 -11.02 -3.09 26.71
CA ASP A 261 -9.68 -3.53 26.34
C ASP A 261 -8.96 -2.47 25.44
N PRO A 262 -7.63 -2.55 25.30
CA PRO A 262 -6.91 -1.64 24.41
C PRO A 262 -7.48 -1.64 22.99
N ILE A 263 -7.76 -0.43 22.44
CA ILE A 263 -8.27 -0.27 21.09
C ILE A 263 -7.29 -0.83 20.06
N ASP A 264 -7.79 -1.68 19.17
CA ASP A 264 -7.01 -2.25 18.07
C ASP A 264 -6.90 -1.24 16.92
N LEU A 265 -5.70 -0.73 16.71
CA LEU A 265 -5.34 0.20 15.62
C LEU A 265 -4.60 -0.52 14.48
N SER A 266 -4.63 -1.85 14.51
CA SER A 266 -4.02 -2.67 13.46
C SER A 266 -4.84 -2.63 12.17
N GLY A 267 -4.15 -2.87 11.04
CA GLY A 267 -4.86 -2.92 9.77
C GLY A 267 -3.92 -3.13 8.59
N PHE A 268 -4.53 -3.38 7.46
CA PHE A 268 -3.86 -3.45 6.17
C PHE A 268 -4.11 -2.17 5.40
N ARG A 269 -3.07 -1.63 4.76
CA ARG A 269 -3.12 -0.39 4.00
C ARG A 269 -2.66 -0.65 2.57
N VAL A 270 -3.46 -0.27 1.59
CA VAL A 270 -3.06 -0.23 0.18
C VAL A 270 -2.82 1.21 -0.20
N SER A 271 -1.70 1.47 -0.84
CA SER A 271 -1.26 2.82 -1.21
C SER A 271 -0.87 2.89 -2.66
N ALA A 272 -1.19 4.01 -3.31
CA ALA A 272 -0.69 4.35 -4.63
C ALA A 272 -0.25 5.82 -4.67
N GLY A 273 0.83 6.11 -5.39
CA GLY A 273 1.36 7.47 -5.45
C GLY A 273 2.59 7.62 -6.32
N ILE A 274 3.36 8.66 -6.04
CA ILE A 274 4.55 9.01 -6.80
C ILE A 274 5.76 9.20 -5.88
N ASN A 275 6.92 8.83 -6.39
CA ASN A 275 8.23 9.06 -5.79
C ASN A 275 9.11 9.85 -6.75
N VAL A 276 9.80 10.85 -6.25
CA VAL A 276 10.80 11.63 -6.99
C VAL A 276 12.18 11.30 -6.43
N LEU A 277 13.08 10.87 -7.30
CA LEU A 277 14.49 10.58 -6.95
C LEU A 277 15.32 11.87 -6.93
N PHE A 278 16.30 11.96 -6.03
CA PHE A 278 17.27 13.06 -5.96
C PHE A 278 18.69 12.58 -5.64
#